data_1d07835dc476620d2c3301f40b754b91
#
_entry.id   1d07835dc476620d2c3301f40b754b91
#
_cell.length_a   1.000
_cell.length_b   1.000
_cell.length_c   1.000
_cell.angle_alpha   90.00
_cell.angle_beta   90.00
_cell.angle_gamma   90.00
#
_symmetry.space_group_name_H-M   'P 1'
#
loop_
_entity.id
_entity.type
_entity.pdbx_description
1 polymer ?
#
loop_
_entity_poly.entity_id
_entity_poly.type
_entity_poly.pdbx_seq_one_letter_code
_entity_poly.pdbx_strand_id
1 'polypeptide(L)'
;MQQHAFAHAASRPGVLTKPSDVQSEWLRRGLTQPGGKLPLFDEEGQRIPDRTVQSCLRLGWAEPWFRNPLKKDWTVCKLTHLGRVVAEELAL
;
A
#
# COMPACT_ATOMS: atom_id res chain seq x y z
N MET A 1 6.12 29.21 15.33
CA MET A 1 5.81 28.80 15.08
C MET A 1 5.40 27.80 15.26
N GLN A 2 4.94 27.31 15.51
CA GLN A 2 4.55 26.45 15.62
C GLN A 2 3.92 25.62 14.87
N GLN A 3 3.24 25.69 14.35
CA GLN A 3 2.74 24.99 13.39
C GLN A 3 3.61 24.10 12.78
N HIS A 4 4.84 24.29 12.88
CA HIS A 4 5.81 23.39 12.39
C HIS A 4 5.72 22.04 12.93
N ALA A 5 5.46 21.94 14.17
CA ALA A 5 5.38 20.66 14.78
C ALA A 5 4.28 19.85 14.15
N PHE A 6 3.20 20.52 13.81
CA PHE A 6 2.19 19.90 13.20
C PHE A 6 2.54 19.41 11.87
N ALA A 7 3.26 20.16 11.10
CA ALA A 7 3.70 19.76 9.81
C ALA A 7 4.60 18.58 9.88
N HIS A 8 5.41 18.50 10.87
CA HIS A 8 6.28 17.38 11.03
C HIS A 8 5.52 16.12 11.32
N ALA A 9 4.54 16.20 12.14
CA ALA A 9 3.75 15.05 12.43
C ALA A 9 3.09 14.55 11.17
N ALA A 10 2.64 15.44 10.35
CA ALA A 10 2.00 15.07 9.13
C ALA A 10 2.96 14.47 8.13
N SER A 11 4.23 14.63 8.32
CA SER A 11 5.19 14.11 7.37
C SER A 11 5.54 12.65 7.62
N ARG A 12 5.00 12.04 8.66
CA ARG A 12 5.23 10.63 8.87
C ARG A 12 4.48 9.84 7.83
N PRO A 13 5.18 9.10 6.96
CA PRO A 13 4.53 8.40 5.88
C PRO A 13 3.57 7.34 6.39
N GLY A 14 2.40 7.30 5.83
CA GLY A 14 1.48 6.21 6.08
C GLY A 14 0.72 6.24 7.39
N VAL A 15 1.08 7.10 8.30
CA VAL A 15 0.48 7.10 9.62
C VAL A 15 -0.81 7.89 9.67
N LEU A 16 -0.77 9.12 9.16
CA LEU A 16 -1.94 10.00 9.19
C LEU A 16 -2.63 10.15 7.85
N THR A 17 -2.08 9.53 6.82
CA THR A 17 -2.62 9.65 5.48
C THR A 17 -3.73 8.64 5.27
N LYS A 18 -4.86 9.11 4.80
CA LYS A 18 -5.96 8.21 4.49
C LYS A 18 -5.76 7.70 3.07
N PRO A 19 -5.92 6.41 2.83
CA PRO A 19 -5.73 5.88 1.49
C PRO A 19 -6.87 6.30 0.56
N SER A 20 -6.57 6.38 -0.72
CA SER A 20 -7.57 6.61 -1.74
C SER A 20 -8.42 5.35 -1.90
N ASP A 21 -9.52 5.45 -2.63
CA ASP A 21 -10.39 4.29 -2.85
C ASP A 21 -9.65 3.16 -3.54
N VAL A 22 -8.84 3.48 -4.54
CA VAL A 22 -8.09 2.46 -5.27
C VAL A 22 -7.06 1.81 -4.36
N GLN A 23 -6.36 2.60 -3.55
CA GLN A 23 -5.40 2.06 -2.61
C GLN A 23 -6.10 1.19 -1.58
N SER A 24 -7.23 1.66 -1.06
CA SER A 24 -7.98 0.92 -0.05
C SER A 24 -8.41 -0.44 -0.56
N GLU A 25 -8.95 -0.47 -1.76
CA GLU A 25 -9.42 -1.72 -2.31
C GLU A 25 -8.27 -2.70 -2.51
N TRP A 26 -7.16 -2.22 -3.01
CA TRP A 26 -6.00 -3.08 -3.24
C TRP A 26 -5.48 -3.65 -1.91
N LEU A 27 -5.28 -2.77 -0.93
CA LEU A 27 -4.75 -3.20 0.36
C LEU A 27 -5.68 -4.19 1.06
N ARG A 28 -6.97 -3.95 0.98
CA ARG A 28 -7.92 -4.82 1.66
C ARG A 28 -7.92 -6.23 1.09
N ARG A 29 -7.58 -6.38 -0.16
CA ARG A 29 -7.51 -7.71 -0.76
C ARG A 29 -6.38 -8.52 -0.14
N GLY A 30 -5.35 -7.88 0.37
CA GLY A 30 -4.28 -8.58 1.04
C GLY A 30 -4.65 -9.12 2.40
N LEU A 31 -5.72 -8.60 3.01
CA LEU A 31 -6.10 -9.02 4.35
C LEU A 31 -6.51 -10.49 4.41
N THR A 32 -7.03 -11.01 3.32
CA THR A 32 -7.51 -12.39 3.29
C THR A 32 -6.57 -13.32 2.57
N GLN A 33 -5.40 -12.84 2.18
CA GLN A 33 -4.43 -13.66 1.47
C GLN A 33 -3.34 -14.13 2.44
N PRO A 34 -2.87 -15.36 2.27
CA PRO A 34 -1.77 -15.84 3.11
C PRO A 34 -0.59 -14.91 3.01
N GLY A 35 -0.03 -14.54 4.15
CA GLY A 35 1.11 -13.64 4.19
C GLY A 35 0.82 -12.21 3.76
N GLY A 36 -0.44 -11.86 3.53
CA GLY A 36 -0.78 -10.52 3.10
C GLY A 36 -0.46 -10.24 1.64
N LYS A 37 -0.41 -11.26 0.81
CA LYS A 37 -0.03 -11.10 -0.59
C LYS A 37 -1.02 -10.19 -1.30
N LEU A 38 -0.49 -9.24 -2.07
CA LEU A 38 -1.31 -8.29 -2.81
C LEU A 38 -1.36 -8.70 -4.28
N PRO A 39 -2.52 -8.66 -4.91
CA PRO A 39 -2.65 -9.16 -6.28
C PRO A 39 -2.07 -8.18 -7.29
N LEU A 40 -1.61 -8.70 -8.42
CA LEU A 40 -1.13 -7.85 -9.50
C LEU A 40 -2.26 -7.38 -10.40
N PHE A 41 -3.38 -8.08 -10.36
CA PHE A 41 -4.53 -7.76 -11.22
C PHE A 41 -5.78 -7.60 -10.37
N ASP A 42 -6.68 -6.74 -10.82
CA ASP A 42 -7.94 -6.54 -10.11
C ASP A 42 -8.94 -7.62 -10.51
N GLU A 43 -10.16 -7.50 -10.02
CA GLU A 43 -11.17 -8.52 -10.25
C GLU A 43 -11.64 -8.56 -11.70
N GLU A 44 -11.41 -7.50 -12.44
CA GLU A 44 -11.75 -7.47 -13.86
C GLU A 44 -10.59 -7.93 -14.72
N GLY A 45 -9.50 -8.36 -14.12
CA GLY A 45 -8.34 -8.83 -14.87
C GLY A 45 -7.42 -7.72 -15.35
N GLN A 46 -7.63 -6.50 -14.88
CA GLN A 46 -6.76 -5.39 -15.28
C GLN A 46 -5.62 -5.25 -14.29
N ARG A 47 -4.47 -4.84 -14.81
CA ARG A 47 -3.30 -4.66 -13.98
C ARG A 47 -3.53 -3.54 -12.99
N ILE A 48 -3.17 -3.77 -11.73
CA ILE A 48 -3.22 -2.71 -10.72
C ILE A 48 -2.30 -1.59 -11.20
N PRO A 49 -2.77 -0.34 -11.23
CA PRO A 49 -1.94 0.76 -11.74
C PRO A 49 -0.63 0.88 -11.00
N ASP A 50 0.44 1.08 -11.75
CA ASP A 50 1.77 1.17 -11.15
C ASP A 50 1.85 2.27 -10.12
N ARG A 51 1.20 3.40 -10.35
CA ARG A 51 1.28 4.49 -9.37
C ARG A 51 0.60 4.11 -8.06
N THR A 52 -0.41 3.24 -8.08
CA THR A 52 -1.04 2.77 -6.85
C THR A 52 -0.04 1.92 -6.09
N VAL A 53 0.65 1.02 -6.79
CA VAL A 53 1.66 0.16 -6.19
C VAL A 53 2.79 1.00 -5.61
N GLN A 54 3.31 1.92 -6.42
CA GLN A 54 4.45 2.73 -6.00
C GLN A 54 4.11 3.63 -4.81
N SER A 55 2.91 4.20 -4.79
CA SER A 55 2.53 5.04 -3.68
C SER A 55 2.39 4.23 -2.39
N CYS A 56 1.85 3.03 -2.47
CA CYS A 56 1.71 2.19 -1.29
C CYS A 56 3.08 1.71 -0.79
N LEU A 57 4.01 1.46 -1.69
CA LEU A 57 5.37 1.12 -1.29
C LEU A 57 6.02 2.31 -0.60
N ARG A 58 5.88 3.49 -1.17
CA ARG A 58 6.48 4.69 -0.62
C ARG A 58 5.91 5.03 0.75
N LEU A 59 4.62 4.80 0.95
CA LEU A 59 3.97 5.08 2.22
C LEU A 59 4.22 4.01 3.27
N GLY A 60 4.86 2.91 2.88
CA GLY A 60 5.16 1.86 3.83
C GLY A 60 3.99 0.92 4.11
N TRP A 61 2.96 0.96 3.28
CA TRP A 61 1.80 0.08 3.43
C TRP A 61 2.00 -1.26 2.76
N ALA A 62 2.90 -1.31 1.80
CA ALA A 62 3.25 -2.53 1.08
C ALA A 62 4.75 -2.63 0.98
N GLU A 63 5.24 -3.85 0.81
CA GLU A 63 6.66 -4.08 0.59
C GLU A 63 6.80 -5.20 -0.42
N PRO A 64 7.92 -5.29 -1.11
CA PRO A 64 8.10 -6.37 -2.09
C PRO A 64 8.11 -7.73 -1.41
N TRP A 65 7.33 -8.68 -1.95
CA TRP A 65 7.38 -10.04 -1.46
C TRP A 65 8.67 -10.65 -1.97
N PHE A 66 8.92 -10.40 -3.28
CA PHE A 66 10.19 -10.81 -3.82
C PHE A 66 10.39 -10.01 -5.08
N ARG A 67 11.63 -9.83 -5.49
CA ARG A 67 11.95 -9.09 -6.68
C ARG A 67 12.39 -10.04 -7.76
N ASN A 68 11.79 -9.90 -8.95
CA ASN A 68 12.17 -10.70 -10.08
C ASN A 68 13.19 -9.90 -10.90
N PRO A 69 14.45 -10.34 -10.97
CA PRO A 69 15.47 -9.58 -11.68
C PRO A 69 15.22 -9.48 -13.18
N LEU A 70 14.41 -10.39 -13.71
CA LEU A 70 14.14 -10.38 -15.15
C LEU A 70 12.91 -9.56 -15.48
N LYS A 71 12.03 -9.31 -14.51
CA LYS A 71 10.79 -8.57 -14.75
C LYS A 71 10.59 -7.57 -13.63
N LYS A 72 11.32 -6.49 -13.71
CA LYS A 72 11.32 -5.50 -12.65
C LYS A 72 9.96 -4.85 -12.44
N ASP A 73 9.16 -4.78 -13.51
CA ASP A 73 7.87 -4.15 -13.41
C ASP A 73 6.82 -5.06 -12.80
N TRP A 74 7.18 -6.28 -12.48
CA TRP A 74 6.24 -7.25 -11.92
C TRP A 74 6.60 -7.62 -10.49
N THR A 75 6.73 -6.60 -9.68
CA THR A 75 7.05 -6.82 -8.28
C THR A 75 5.80 -7.27 -7.55
N VAL A 76 5.84 -8.49 -7.03
CA VAL A 76 4.76 -8.98 -6.18
C VAL A 76 4.94 -8.35 -4.81
N CYS A 77 3.89 -7.81 -4.26
CA CYS A 77 3.93 -7.12 -2.97
C CYS A 77 3.13 -7.84 -1.92
N LYS A 78 3.37 -7.46 -0.68
CA LYS A 78 2.59 -7.95 0.45
C LYS A 78 2.33 -6.78 1.39
N LEU A 79 1.32 -6.92 2.23
CA LEU A 79 1.03 -5.91 3.24
C LEU A 79 2.14 -5.88 4.27
N THR A 80 2.51 -4.68 4.69
CA THR A 80 3.33 -4.52 5.87
C THR A 80 2.39 -4.54 7.09
N HIS A 81 2.95 -4.51 8.27
CA HIS A 81 2.12 -4.38 9.47
C HIS A 81 1.33 -3.07 9.39
N LEU A 82 1.96 -1.97 8.99
CA LEU A 82 1.28 -0.69 8.85
C LEU A 82 0.20 -0.78 7.78
N GLY A 83 0.48 -1.43 6.67
CA GLY A 83 -0.51 -1.61 5.62
C GLY A 83 -1.72 -2.37 6.10
N ARG A 84 -1.52 -3.35 6.96
CA ARG A 84 -2.62 -4.12 7.53
C ARG A 84 -3.48 -3.23 8.41
N VAL A 85 -2.86 -2.41 9.23
CA VAL A 85 -3.60 -1.48 10.09
C VAL A 85 -4.40 -0.51 9.23
N VAL A 86 -3.77 0.05 8.19
CA VAL A 86 -4.44 0.99 7.31
C VAL A 86 -5.63 0.30 6.62
N ALA A 87 -5.43 -0.91 6.13
CA ALA A 87 -6.49 -1.62 5.42
C ALA A 87 -7.67 -1.94 6.35
N GLU A 88 -7.39 -2.26 7.59
CA GLU A 88 -8.43 -2.62 8.54
C GLU A 88 -9.16 -1.42 9.13
N GLU A 89 -8.45 -0.34 9.34
CA GLU A 89 -9.00 0.78 10.09
C GLU A 89 -9.27 2.03 9.31
N LEU A 90 -8.49 2.30 8.27
CA LEU A 90 -8.64 3.53 7.53
C LEU A 90 -9.23 3.34 6.14
N ALA A 91 -9.17 2.13 5.63
CA ALA A 91 -9.63 1.86 4.28
C ALA A 91 -11.09 1.44 4.30
N LEU A 92 -11.97 2.37 4.23
CA LEU A 92 -13.40 2.04 4.27
C LEU A 92 -14.08 2.18 2.93
#